data_cd773f39cf2bb85eb565f5d02a51d21e
#
_entry.id   cd773f39cf2bb85eb565f5d02a51d21e
#
_cell.length_a   1.000
_cell.length_b   1.000
_cell.length_c   1.000
_cell.angle_alpha   90.00
_cell.angle_beta   90.00
_cell.angle_gamma   90.00
#
_symmetry.space_group_name_H-M   'P 1'
#
loop_
_entity.id
_entity.type
_entity.pdbx_description
1 polymer ?
#
loop_
_entity_poly.entity_id
_entity_poly.type
_entity_poly.pdbx_seq_one_letter_code
_entity_poly.pdbx_strand_id
1 'polypeptide(L)'
;MCMRLCSFLAMRAFLARVYGRVQRVGYRRFVLDSAQELGVSGYVKNERDGSVTVFAQGEDAVIEKFIETIKSPPPPAQVRTIDIREAKPRPGLRYFAIKPSSLHEELQEGFGAMQTIFTDYWGEFRDYREEFREFARRMDENFKAIMEKYGEISEKLTTILETLTRESRETREMLNETMRLLREAIEKISR
;
A
#
# COMPACT_ATOMS: atom_id res chain seq x y z
N MET A 1 23.14 -47.44 -10.42
CA MET A 1 21.75 -47.60 -9.90
C MET A 1 21.74 -47.82 -8.37
N CYS A 2 22.73 -47.30 -7.62
CA CYS A 2 22.89 -47.55 -6.18
C CYS A 2 22.83 -46.31 -5.29
N MET A 3 22.71 -45.07 -5.84
CA MET A 3 22.70 -43.84 -5.05
C MET A 3 21.31 -43.40 -4.51
N ARG A 4 20.21 -44.04 -4.93
CA ARG A 4 18.85 -43.68 -4.46
C ARG A 4 18.39 -44.46 -3.20
N LEU A 5 19.08 -45.45 -2.74
CA LEU A 5 18.71 -46.23 -1.55
C LEU A 5 19.32 -45.66 -0.24
N CYS A 6 20.42 -44.93 -0.31
CA CYS A 6 21.04 -44.32 0.88
C CYS A 6 20.28 -43.10 1.44
N SER A 7 19.52 -42.41 0.61
CA SER A 7 18.76 -41.21 1.05
C SER A 7 17.53 -41.52 1.92
N PHE A 8 17.10 -42.77 1.98
CA PHE A 8 15.93 -43.21 2.77
C PHE A 8 16.21 -43.48 4.24
N LEU A 9 17.48 -43.66 4.62
CA LEU A 9 17.89 -44.01 5.99
C LEU A 9 17.95 -42.81 6.96
N ALA A 10 17.85 -41.57 6.46
CA ALA A 10 17.88 -40.35 7.28
C ALA A 10 16.60 -39.51 7.18
N MET A 11 15.48 -40.09 6.72
CA MET A 11 14.22 -39.37 6.64
C MET A 11 13.49 -39.43 7.98
N ARG A 12 13.30 -38.26 8.58
CA ARG A 12 12.43 -38.07 9.73
C ARG A 12 11.02 -37.69 9.25
N ALA A 13 10.03 -38.16 9.98
CA ALA A 13 8.65 -37.77 9.76
C ALA A 13 7.96 -37.43 11.08
N PHE A 14 7.04 -36.47 11.03
CA PHE A 14 6.22 -36.13 12.18
C PHE A 14 4.77 -35.89 11.79
N LEU A 15 3.91 -36.02 12.78
CA LEU A 15 2.53 -35.61 12.74
C LEU A 15 2.33 -34.52 13.78
N ALA A 16 1.96 -33.33 13.36
CA ALA A 16 1.66 -32.21 14.26
C ALA A 16 0.18 -31.89 14.26
N ARG A 17 -0.34 -31.54 15.41
CA ARG A 17 -1.65 -30.98 15.60
C ARG A 17 -1.50 -29.55 16.09
N VAL A 18 -2.00 -28.58 15.30
CA VAL A 18 -1.79 -27.16 15.49
C VAL A 18 -3.09 -26.53 15.95
N TYR A 19 -3.02 -25.82 17.08
CA TYR A 19 -4.17 -25.17 17.70
C TYR A 19 -3.96 -23.64 17.73
N GLY A 20 -5.05 -22.91 17.57
CA GLY A 20 -5.05 -21.45 17.59
C GLY A 20 -6.00 -20.87 16.56
N ARG A 21 -5.74 -19.65 16.09
CA ARG A 21 -6.43 -19.07 14.94
C ARG A 21 -5.71 -19.54 13.67
N VAL A 22 -5.98 -20.79 13.26
CA VAL A 22 -5.26 -21.47 12.16
C VAL A 22 -6.17 -21.92 11.02
N GLN A 23 -7.49 -21.84 11.19
CA GLN A 23 -8.44 -22.09 10.11
C GLN A 23 -9.05 -20.79 9.60
N ARG A 24 -9.39 -20.73 8.31
CA ARG A 24 -9.99 -19.56 7.63
C ARG A 24 -9.12 -18.29 7.61
N VAL A 25 -7.82 -18.45 7.76
CA VAL A 25 -6.83 -17.35 7.83
C VAL A 25 -5.62 -17.60 6.93
N GLY A 26 -5.73 -18.52 5.95
CA GLY A 26 -4.65 -18.83 5.01
C GLY A 26 -3.54 -19.72 5.56
N TYR A 27 -3.63 -20.22 6.80
CA TYR A 27 -2.57 -21.01 7.43
C TYR A 27 -2.18 -22.26 6.64
N ARG A 28 -3.15 -23.02 6.07
CA ARG A 28 -2.84 -24.18 5.23
C ARG A 28 -2.03 -23.83 3.99
N ARG A 29 -2.30 -22.67 3.39
CA ARG A 29 -1.54 -22.19 2.25
C ARG A 29 -0.12 -21.83 2.64
N PHE A 30 0.05 -21.09 3.74
CA PHE A 30 1.35 -20.78 4.31
C PHE A 30 2.19 -22.05 4.58
N VAL A 31 1.59 -23.09 5.20
CA VAL A 31 2.25 -24.37 5.46
C VAL A 31 2.67 -25.06 4.16
N LEU A 32 1.82 -25.03 3.12
CA LEU A 32 2.15 -25.59 1.81
C LEU A 32 3.33 -24.86 1.16
N ASP A 33 3.29 -23.54 1.12
CA ASP A 33 4.33 -22.71 0.50
C ASP A 33 5.68 -22.92 1.23
N SER A 34 5.68 -22.90 2.56
CA SER A 34 6.88 -23.20 3.38
C SER A 34 7.43 -24.60 3.15
N ALA A 35 6.55 -25.61 2.99
CA ALA A 35 6.97 -26.97 2.70
C ALA A 35 7.59 -27.10 1.30
N GLN A 36 7.06 -26.40 0.31
CA GLN A 36 7.61 -26.37 -1.05
C GLN A 36 8.98 -25.70 -1.08
N GLU A 37 9.15 -24.58 -0.41
CA GLU A 37 10.44 -23.87 -0.30
C GLU A 37 11.52 -24.73 0.35
N LEU A 38 11.15 -25.50 1.36
CA LEU A 38 12.08 -26.36 2.10
C LEU A 38 12.24 -27.76 1.48
N GLY A 39 11.48 -28.10 0.44
CA GLY A 39 11.52 -29.43 -0.18
C GLY A 39 10.95 -30.53 0.70
N VAL A 40 10.06 -30.21 1.64
CA VAL A 40 9.39 -31.17 2.53
C VAL A 40 8.21 -31.82 1.80
N SER A 41 8.02 -33.11 1.98
CA SER A 41 6.84 -33.83 1.48
C SER A 41 5.86 -34.18 2.60
N GLY A 42 4.55 -34.20 2.29
CA GLY A 42 3.53 -34.42 3.30
C GLY A 42 2.15 -33.89 2.94
N TYR A 43 1.41 -33.53 3.97
CA TYR A 43 0.10 -32.90 3.77
C TYR A 43 -0.30 -32.03 4.98
N VAL A 44 -1.17 -31.07 4.72
CA VAL A 44 -1.87 -30.28 5.73
C VAL A 44 -3.39 -30.42 5.56
N LYS A 45 -4.13 -30.50 6.67
CA LYS A 45 -5.58 -30.76 6.67
C LYS A 45 -6.26 -30.05 7.84
N ASN A 46 -7.41 -29.44 7.61
CA ASN A 46 -8.30 -28.95 8.68
C ASN A 46 -8.98 -30.12 9.38
N GLU A 47 -9.12 -30.02 10.68
CA GLU A 47 -9.89 -30.95 11.51
C GLU A 47 -11.18 -30.28 12.00
N ARG A 48 -12.19 -31.10 12.33
CA ARG A 48 -13.52 -30.60 12.76
C ARG A 48 -13.51 -29.86 14.09
N ASP A 49 -12.48 -30.07 14.90
CA ASP A 49 -12.31 -29.41 16.20
C ASP A 49 -11.64 -28.03 16.10
N GLY A 50 -11.45 -27.51 14.90
CA GLY A 50 -10.78 -26.22 14.65
C GLY A 50 -9.25 -26.29 14.61
N SER A 51 -8.66 -27.46 14.88
CA SER A 51 -7.21 -27.65 14.72
C SER A 51 -6.82 -27.92 13.27
N VAL A 52 -5.52 -27.83 12.98
CA VAL A 52 -4.93 -28.21 11.70
C VAL A 52 -3.95 -29.34 11.93
N THR A 53 -4.09 -30.41 11.17
CA THR A 53 -3.14 -31.54 11.16
C THR A 53 -2.11 -31.32 10.07
N VAL A 54 -0.82 -31.41 10.41
CA VAL A 54 0.32 -31.36 9.49
C VAL A 54 1.09 -32.67 9.60
N PHE A 55 1.18 -33.40 8.51
CA PHE A 55 2.13 -34.54 8.38
C PHE A 55 3.25 -34.08 7.46
N ALA A 56 4.49 -34.22 7.89
CA ALA A 56 5.65 -33.88 7.09
C ALA A 56 6.78 -34.87 7.24
N GLN A 57 7.54 -35.04 6.16
CA GLN A 57 8.72 -35.91 6.11
C GLN A 57 9.81 -35.31 5.23
N GLY A 58 11.06 -35.49 5.63
CA GLY A 58 12.24 -34.94 4.95
C GLY A 58 13.51 -35.24 5.73
N GLU A 59 14.60 -34.59 5.37
CA GLU A 59 15.84 -34.60 6.13
C GLU A 59 15.67 -33.98 7.53
N ASP A 60 16.34 -34.48 8.53
CA ASP A 60 16.16 -34.07 9.94
C ASP A 60 16.31 -32.58 10.15
N ALA A 61 17.38 -31.95 9.62
CA ALA A 61 17.64 -30.52 9.72
C ALA A 61 16.55 -29.66 9.02
N VAL A 62 16.01 -30.16 7.90
CA VAL A 62 14.95 -29.49 7.16
C VAL A 62 13.63 -29.58 7.92
N ILE A 63 13.36 -30.72 8.54
CA ILE A 63 12.16 -30.93 9.36
C ILE A 63 12.17 -30.01 10.60
N GLU A 64 13.29 -29.82 11.25
CA GLU A 64 13.40 -28.89 12.39
C GLU A 64 13.10 -27.44 11.95
N LYS A 65 13.72 -27.01 10.87
CA LYS A 65 13.45 -25.68 10.31
C LYS A 65 11.97 -25.51 9.91
N PHE A 66 11.37 -26.52 9.32
CA PHE A 66 9.97 -26.52 8.95
C PHE A 66 9.05 -26.42 10.17
N ILE A 67 9.35 -27.13 11.24
CA ILE A 67 8.62 -27.07 12.52
C ILE A 67 8.67 -25.65 13.09
N GLU A 68 9.84 -25.00 13.08
CA GLU A 68 9.98 -23.62 13.55
C GLU A 68 9.19 -22.63 12.70
N THR A 69 9.24 -22.80 11.38
CA THR A 69 8.50 -21.96 10.45
C THR A 69 6.98 -22.03 10.71
N ILE A 70 6.42 -23.25 10.82
CA ILE A 70 4.97 -23.42 11.02
C ILE A 70 4.47 -22.96 12.40
N LYS A 71 5.35 -22.80 13.40
CA LYS A 71 5.02 -22.22 14.71
C LYS A 71 4.78 -20.71 14.67
N SER A 72 5.41 -20.02 13.72
CA SER A 72 5.40 -18.56 13.64
C SER A 72 4.83 -18.07 12.29
N PRO A 73 3.53 -18.32 12.02
CA PRO A 73 2.90 -17.89 10.78
C PRO A 73 2.74 -16.36 10.74
N PRO A 74 2.67 -15.77 9.52
CA PRO A 74 2.33 -14.37 9.37
C PRO A 74 0.87 -14.10 9.76
N PRO A 75 0.53 -12.86 10.20
CA PRO A 75 -0.85 -12.47 10.42
C PRO A 75 -1.70 -12.66 9.15
N PRO A 76 -2.99 -12.99 9.27
CA PRO A 76 -3.80 -13.04 10.48
C PRO A 76 -3.78 -14.41 11.21
N ALA A 77 -2.97 -15.35 10.77
CA ALA A 77 -2.84 -16.65 11.43
C ALA A 77 -2.09 -16.52 12.78
N GLN A 78 -2.52 -17.29 13.76
CA GLN A 78 -1.89 -17.29 15.08
C GLN A 78 -1.90 -18.70 15.68
N VAL A 79 -0.73 -19.25 15.92
CA VAL A 79 -0.54 -20.53 16.59
C VAL A 79 -0.46 -20.31 18.09
N ARG A 80 -1.25 -21.08 18.86
CA ARG A 80 -1.21 -21.07 20.33
C ARG A 80 -0.43 -22.26 20.86
N THR A 81 -0.68 -23.45 20.31
CA THR A 81 -0.08 -24.70 20.77
C THR A 81 0.12 -25.64 19.58
N ILE A 82 1.22 -26.37 19.60
CA ILE A 82 1.51 -27.45 18.65
C ILE A 82 1.80 -28.72 19.44
N ASP A 83 1.09 -29.79 19.16
CA ASP A 83 1.37 -31.14 19.63
C ASP A 83 2.09 -31.89 18.50
N ILE A 84 3.34 -32.23 18.69
CA ILE A 84 4.18 -32.91 17.70
C ILE A 84 4.45 -34.33 18.16
N ARG A 85 4.21 -35.29 17.28
CA ARG A 85 4.51 -36.71 17.49
C ARG A 85 5.36 -37.25 16.36
N GLU A 86 6.34 -38.03 16.66
CA GLU A 86 7.10 -38.75 15.64
C GLU A 86 6.18 -39.68 14.87
N ALA A 87 6.42 -39.76 13.57
CA ALA A 87 5.66 -40.62 12.67
C ALA A 87 6.62 -41.43 11.78
N LYS A 88 6.11 -42.49 11.22
CA LYS A 88 6.88 -43.29 10.25
C LYS A 88 6.81 -42.60 8.88
N PRO A 89 7.95 -42.45 8.18
CA PRO A 89 7.95 -41.92 6.80
C PRO A 89 7.05 -42.77 5.88
N ARG A 90 6.42 -42.10 4.93
CA ARG A 90 5.51 -42.70 3.94
C ARG A 90 6.12 -42.59 2.54
N PRO A 91 6.73 -43.67 1.99
CA PRO A 91 7.45 -43.59 0.72
C PRO A 91 6.64 -43.14 -0.48
N GLY A 92 5.31 -43.24 -0.42
CA GLY A 92 4.40 -42.81 -1.48
C GLY A 92 4.14 -41.30 -1.56
N LEU A 93 4.53 -40.55 -0.52
CA LEU A 93 4.36 -39.08 -0.50
C LEU A 93 5.61 -38.41 -1.08
N ARG A 94 5.49 -37.92 -2.31
CA ARG A 94 6.56 -37.21 -3.01
C ARG A 94 6.46 -35.71 -2.97
N TYR A 95 5.28 -35.20 -2.68
CA TYR A 95 4.96 -33.76 -2.67
C TYR A 95 4.26 -33.41 -1.38
N PHE A 96 4.24 -32.10 -1.08
CA PHE A 96 3.38 -31.57 -0.04
C PHE A 96 2.05 -31.14 -0.65
N ALA A 97 0.93 -31.45 0.00
CA ALA A 97 -0.40 -31.15 -0.52
C ALA A 97 -1.36 -30.69 0.59
N ILE A 98 -2.27 -29.80 0.25
CA ILE A 98 -3.42 -29.52 1.09
C ILE A 98 -4.45 -30.62 0.85
N LYS A 99 -4.86 -31.33 1.91
CA LYS A 99 -5.99 -32.24 1.84
C LYS A 99 -7.27 -31.43 1.96
N PRO A 100 -8.16 -31.48 0.97
CA PRO A 100 -9.38 -30.70 1.00
C PRO A 100 -10.29 -31.17 2.13
N SER A 101 -10.98 -30.20 2.73
CA SER A 101 -12.11 -30.38 3.61
C SER A 101 -13.41 -30.57 2.79
N SER A 102 -14.57 -30.40 3.40
CA SER A 102 -15.81 -30.32 2.63
C SER A 102 -15.81 -29.06 1.75
N LEU A 103 -16.48 -29.10 0.60
CA LEU A 103 -16.62 -27.95 -0.30
C LEU A 103 -17.11 -26.70 0.44
N HIS A 104 -18.04 -26.87 1.38
CA HIS A 104 -18.56 -25.78 2.19
C HIS A 104 -17.49 -25.10 3.07
N GLU A 105 -16.62 -25.89 3.70
CA GLU A 105 -15.49 -25.39 4.52
C GLU A 105 -14.45 -24.66 3.67
N GLU A 106 -14.14 -25.20 2.48
CA GLU A 106 -13.21 -24.55 1.53
C GLU A 106 -13.74 -23.20 1.04
N LEU A 107 -15.03 -23.12 0.70
CA LEU A 107 -15.67 -21.86 0.32
C LEU A 107 -15.68 -20.85 1.47
N GLN A 108 -16.03 -21.28 2.69
CA GLN A 108 -15.99 -20.39 3.86
C GLN A 108 -14.59 -19.87 4.15
N GLU A 109 -13.55 -20.68 3.99
CA GLU A 109 -12.16 -20.24 4.18
C GLU A 109 -11.75 -19.21 3.11
N GLY A 110 -12.10 -19.45 1.86
CA GLY A 110 -11.86 -18.51 0.76
C GLY A 110 -12.58 -17.17 0.96
N PHE A 111 -13.85 -17.19 1.35
CA PHE A 111 -14.62 -15.99 1.65
C PHE A 111 -14.06 -15.24 2.87
N GLY A 112 -13.64 -15.95 3.92
CA GLY A 112 -13.04 -15.32 5.10
C GLY A 112 -11.73 -14.58 4.79
N ALA A 113 -10.86 -15.19 4.00
CA ALA A 113 -9.62 -14.54 3.54
C ALA A 113 -9.91 -13.32 2.67
N MET A 114 -10.86 -13.43 1.73
CA MET A 114 -11.28 -12.33 0.89
C MET A 114 -11.88 -11.17 1.70
N GLN A 115 -12.71 -11.47 2.71
CA GLN A 115 -13.29 -10.46 3.59
C GLN A 115 -12.21 -9.66 4.35
N THR A 116 -11.15 -10.31 4.82
CA THR A 116 -10.03 -9.63 5.50
C THR A 116 -9.35 -8.64 4.54
N ILE A 117 -9.02 -9.09 3.34
CA ILE A 117 -8.41 -8.24 2.30
C ILE A 117 -9.32 -7.05 1.97
N PHE A 118 -10.63 -7.28 1.79
CA PHE A 118 -11.58 -6.19 1.52
C PHE A 118 -11.67 -5.18 2.67
N THR A 119 -11.59 -5.64 3.92
CA THR A 119 -11.65 -4.75 5.07
C THR A 119 -10.43 -3.83 5.13
N ASP A 120 -9.24 -4.37 4.86
CA ASP A 120 -7.99 -3.61 4.84
C ASP A 120 -8.00 -2.58 3.70
N TYR A 121 -8.35 -3.00 2.47
CA TYR A 121 -8.49 -2.09 1.33
C TYR A 121 -9.52 -0.99 1.57
N TRP A 122 -10.65 -1.32 2.22
CA TRP A 122 -11.69 -0.34 2.53
C TRP A 122 -11.22 0.71 3.55
N GLY A 123 -10.38 0.30 4.50
CA GLY A 123 -9.70 1.20 5.44
C GLY A 123 -8.82 2.19 4.70
N GLU A 124 -7.86 1.71 3.90
CA GLU A 124 -6.95 2.54 3.10
C GLU A 124 -7.69 3.48 2.15
N PHE A 125 -8.73 2.99 1.48
CA PHE A 125 -9.54 3.81 0.56
C PHE A 125 -10.27 4.94 1.28
N ARG A 126 -10.75 4.71 2.50
CA ARG A 126 -11.40 5.73 3.31
C ARG A 126 -10.41 6.83 3.71
N ASP A 127 -9.21 6.45 4.15
CA ASP A 127 -8.17 7.39 4.55
C ASP A 127 -7.70 8.23 3.35
N TYR A 128 -7.46 7.61 2.20
CA TYR A 128 -7.14 8.31 0.96
C TYR A 128 -8.24 9.30 0.54
N ARG A 129 -9.50 8.94 0.71
CA ARG A 129 -10.63 9.84 0.40
C ARG A 129 -10.68 11.06 1.33
N GLU A 130 -10.29 10.92 2.59
CA GLU A 130 -10.20 12.04 3.53
C GLU A 130 -9.03 12.96 3.17
N GLU A 131 -7.86 12.43 2.86
CA GLU A 131 -6.71 13.22 2.39
C GLU A 131 -7.04 13.98 1.10
N PHE A 132 -7.73 13.36 0.17
CA PHE A 132 -8.15 14.01 -1.08
C PHE A 132 -9.13 15.16 -0.84
N ARG A 133 -10.07 14.99 0.09
CA ARG A 133 -11.00 16.08 0.46
C ARG A 133 -10.26 17.26 1.09
N GLU A 134 -9.31 16.99 1.94
CA GLU A 134 -8.49 18.05 2.57
C GLU A 134 -7.60 18.75 1.52
N PHE A 135 -7.02 18.00 0.61
CA PHE A 135 -6.30 18.58 -0.53
C PHE A 135 -7.19 19.50 -1.38
N ALA A 136 -8.38 19.05 -1.75
CA ALA A 136 -9.34 19.85 -2.53
C ALA A 136 -9.72 21.13 -1.80
N ARG A 137 -9.97 21.09 -0.50
CA ARG A 137 -10.26 22.27 0.32
C ARG A 137 -9.08 23.26 0.33
N ARG A 138 -7.85 22.79 0.52
CA ARG A 138 -6.65 23.65 0.47
C ARG A 138 -6.46 24.29 -0.90
N MET A 139 -6.75 23.56 -1.96
CA MET A 139 -6.72 24.11 -3.33
C MET A 139 -7.73 25.22 -3.51
N ASP A 140 -8.97 25.06 -3.06
CA ASP A 140 -10.01 26.09 -3.12
C ASP A 140 -9.61 27.36 -2.34
N GLU A 141 -9.06 27.20 -1.15
CA GLU A 141 -8.57 28.32 -0.33
C GLU A 141 -7.43 29.09 -1.04
N ASN A 142 -6.48 28.35 -1.62
CA ASN A 142 -5.39 28.95 -2.40
C ASN A 142 -5.89 29.70 -3.63
N PHE A 143 -6.84 29.13 -4.37
CA PHE A 143 -7.44 29.82 -5.52
C PHE A 143 -8.16 31.11 -5.12
N LYS A 144 -8.90 31.10 -4.01
CA LYS A 144 -9.54 32.32 -3.49
C LYS A 144 -8.51 33.39 -3.16
N ALA A 145 -7.45 33.03 -2.43
CA ALA A 145 -6.38 33.97 -2.08
C ALA A 145 -5.65 34.54 -3.32
N ILE A 146 -5.43 33.70 -4.33
CA ILE A 146 -4.87 34.16 -5.62
C ILE A 146 -5.80 35.13 -6.31
N MET A 147 -7.09 34.84 -6.38
CA MET A 147 -8.08 35.71 -7.03
C MET A 147 -8.22 37.06 -6.32
N GLU A 148 -8.20 37.09 -4.98
CA GLU A 148 -8.18 38.32 -4.20
C GLU A 148 -6.94 39.16 -4.52
N LYS A 149 -5.74 38.58 -4.53
CA LYS A 149 -4.50 39.28 -4.89
C LYS A 149 -4.51 39.78 -6.33
N TYR A 150 -5.07 39.03 -7.26
CA TYR A 150 -5.24 39.47 -8.64
C TYR A 150 -6.17 40.68 -8.73
N GLY A 151 -7.26 40.71 -7.96
CA GLY A 151 -8.16 41.86 -7.84
C GLY A 151 -7.41 43.11 -7.34
N GLU A 152 -6.70 43.01 -6.23
CA GLU A 152 -5.90 44.12 -5.67
C GLU A 152 -4.84 44.65 -6.66
N ILE A 153 -4.14 43.76 -7.37
CA ILE A 153 -3.13 44.12 -8.37
C ILE A 153 -3.81 44.88 -9.54
N SER A 154 -4.95 44.39 -10.00
CA SER A 154 -5.71 45.01 -11.08
C SER A 154 -6.17 46.42 -10.73
N GLU A 155 -6.70 46.64 -9.52
CA GLU A 155 -7.09 47.96 -9.02
C GLU A 155 -5.89 48.92 -8.93
N LYS A 156 -4.75 48.46 -8.37
CA LYS A 156 -3.53 49.28 -8.30
C LYS A 156 -3.01 49.65 -9.67
N LEU A 157 -3.01 48.72 -10.63
CA LEU A 157 -2.61 48.99 -12.02
C LEU A 157 -3.52 50.05 -12.68
N THR A 158 -4.81 49.94 -12.48
CA THR A 158 -5.77 50.92 -12.99
C THR A 158 -5.47 52.30 -12.42
N THR A 159 -5.27 52.41 -11.10
CA THR A 159 -4.94 53.69 -10.44
C THR A 159 -3.62 54.27 -10.95
N ILE A 160 -2.59 53.46 -11.15
CA ILE A 160 -1.29 53.89 -11.72
C ILE A 160 -1.48 54.43 -13.15
N LEU A 161 -2.22 53.71 -14.00
CA LEU A 161 -2.47 54.11 -15.38
C LEU A 161 -3.24 55.43 -15.45
N GLU A 162 -4.25 55.61 -14.62
CA GLU A 162 -5.01 56.87 -14.53
C GLU A 162 -4.11 58.05 -14.11
N THR A 163 -3.25 57.80 -13.07
CA THR A 163 -2.31 58.82 -12.58
C THR A 163 -1.31 59.21 -13.67
N LEU A 164 -0.64 58.21 -14.29
CA LEU A 164 0.31 58.46 -15.37
C LEU A 164 -0.32 59.19 -16.58
N THR A 165 -1.53 58.84 -16.91
CA THR A 165 -2.28 59.49 -18.02
C THR A 165 -2.54 60.94 -17.69
N ARG A 166 -2.96 61.25 -16.45
CA ARG A 166 -3.17 62.62 -15.98
C ARG A 166 -1.86 63.45 -15.99
N GLU A 167 -0.79 62.92 -15.36
CA GLU A 167 0.52 63.58 -15.33
C GLU A 167 1.10 63.85 -16.72
N SER A 168 0.97 62.88 -17.62
CA SER A 168 1.40 63.02 -19.03
C SER A 168 0.63 64.15 -19.74
N ARG A 169 -0.68 64.29 -19.47
CA ARG A 169 -1.47 65.38 -20.05
C ARG A 169 -1.07 66.73 -19.47
N GLU A 170 -0.94 66.83 -18.13
CA GLU A 170 -0.50 68.08 -17.47
C GLU A 170 0.88 68.52 -17.95
N THR A 171 1.83 67.55 -18.09
CA THR A 171 3.16 67.82 -18.61
C THR A 171 3.12 68.33 -20.04
N ARG A 172 2.28 67.77 -20.91
CA ARG A 172 2.09 68.26 -22.29
C ARG A 172 1.49 69.68 -22.34
N GLU A 173 0.51 69.99 -21.48
CA GLU A 173 -0.10 71.31 -21.37
C GLU A 173 0.94 72.37 -20.93
N MET A 174 1.75 72.02 -19.86
CA MET A 174 2.86 72.89 -19.44
C MET A 174 3.91 73.11 -20.52
N LEU A 175 4.28 72.07 -21.24
CA LEU A 175 5.24 72.17 -22.34
C LEU A 175 4.71 73.10 -23.47
N ASN A 176 3.47 72.94 -23.88
CA ASN A 176 2.86 73.74 -24.88
C ASN A 176 2.78 75.21 -24.46
N GLU A 177 2.42 75.51 -23.21
CA GLU A 177 2.37 76.89 -22.68
C GLU A 177 3.79 77.50 -22.61
N THR A 178 4.78 76.75 -22.16
CA THR A 178 6.18 77.20 -22.15
C THR A 178 6.69 77.47 -23.55
N MET A 179 6.39 76.66 -24.52
CA MET A 179 6.71 76.85 -25.94
C MET A 179 6.05 78.10 -26.50
N ARG A 180 4.78 78.37 -26.11
CA ARG A 180 4.06 79.58 -26.48
C ARG A 180 4.73 80.88 -25.96
N LEU A 181 5.05 80.83 -24.63
CA LEU A 181 5.71 82.02 -23.99
C LEU A 181 7.10 82.23 -24.55
N LEU A 182 7.89 81.20 -24.85
CA LEU A 182 9.19 81.35 -25.51
C LEU A 182 9.06 82.00 -26.91
N ARG A 183 8.10 81.55 -27.70
CA ARG A 183 7.85 82.18 -29.03
C ARG A 183 7.50 83.68 -28.91
N GLU A 184 6.60 84.02 -27.98
CA GLU A 184 6.26 85.42 -27.72
C GLU A 184 7.47 86.29 -27.27
N ALA A 185 8.38 85.69 -26.41
CA ALA A 185 9.56 86.39 -25.99
C ALA A 185 10.59 86.57 -27.12
N ILE A 186 10.77 85.57 -27.98
CA ILE A 186 11.63 85.68 -29.17
C ILE A 186 11.14 86.73 -30.13
N GLU A 187 9.83 86.80 -30.40
CA GLU A 187 9.24 87.85 -31.25
C GLU A 187 9.44 89.25 -30.71
N LYS A 188 9.37 89.40 -29.38
CA LYS A 188 9.67 90.73 -28.75
C LYS A 188 11.10 91.18 -28.80
N ILE A 189 12.05 90.21 -28.83
CA ILE A 189 13.50 90.52 -28.89
C ILE A 189 13.95 90.81 -30.36
N SER A 190 13.25 90.21 -31.31
CA SER A 190 13.57 90.40 -32.75
C SER A 190 12.93 91.62 -33.43
N ARG A 191 12.19 92.40 -32.67
CA ARG A 191 11.69 93.76 -33.05
C ARG A 191 12.57 94.82 -32.43
#